data_d6c213708fb15b6816d802aaba1a8de9
#
_entry.id   d6c213708fb15b6816d802aaba1a8de9
#
_cell.length_a   1.000
_cell.length_b   1.000
_cell.length_c   1.000
_cell.angle_alpha   90.00
_cell.angle_beta   90.00
_cell.angle_gamma   90.00
#
_symmetry.space_group_name_H-M   'P 1'
#
loop_
_entity.id
_entity.type
_entity.pdbx_description
1 polymer ?
#
loop_
_entity_poly.entity_id
_entity_poly.type
_entity_poly.pdbx_seq_one_letter_code
_entity_poly.pdbx_strand_id
1 'polypeptide(L)'
;MKERMIPITCPHCGHVFEIKRDTVVIAQMDSVARIRLNDGSYFMHQCQKCKSMFYLYYPFLYRDPKKKFNLVLTEQKSIDNLSEDERVVLCHSVSQFLLAFKIYDQCLDPKLVLVKKKQLEKRLGHSIKFDYYDKKNGCLWFEDIAVSLTEEECKEILIL
;
A
#
# COMPACT_ATOMS: atom_id res chain seq x y z
N MET A 1 -2.70 -0.46 19.33
CA MET A 1 -3.57 -0.59 18.14
C MET A 1 -5.01 -0.25 18.54
N LYS A 2 -5.79 0.26 17.62
CA LYS A 2 -7.13 0.74 17.91
C LYS A 2 -8.17 -0.02 17.09
N GLU A 3 -8.92 -0.90 17.74
CA GLU A 3 -10.00 -1.64 17.11
C GLU A 3 -11.30 -0.83 17.08
N ARG A 4 -12.01 -0.90 15.98
CA ARG A 4 -13.32 -0.29 15.81
C ARG A 4 -14.26 -1.20 15.03
N MET A 5 -15.56 -1.08 15.31
CA MET A 5 -16.61 -1.64 14.48
C MET A 5 -16.85 -0.69 13.30
N ILE A 6 -16.80 -1.24 12.10
CA ILE A 6 -16.88 -0.46 10.86
C ILE A 6 -18.04 -0.97 10.04
N PRO A 7 -19.01 -0.10 9.69
CA PRO A 7 -20.10 -0.48 8.79
C PRO A 7 -19.59 -0.59 7.36
N ILE A 8 -19.93 -1.70 6.70
CA ILE A 8 -19.50 -2.00 5.33
C ILE A 8 -20.73 -2.40 4.52
N THR A 9 -20.77 -1.95 3.27
CA THR A 9 -21.76 -2.35 2.29
C THR A 9 -21.07 -3.11 1.18
N CYS A 10 -21.55 -4.34 0.90
CA CYS A 10 -21.02 -5.14 -0.21
C CYS A 10 -21.31 -4.40 -1.54
N PRO A 11 -20.28 -4.13 -2.37
CA PRO A 11 -20.49 -3.44 -3.64
C PRO A 11 -21.23 -4.27 -4.69
N HIS A 12 -21.33 -5.59 -4.48
CA HIS A 12 -21.96 -6.49 -5.45
C HIS A 12 -23.44 -6.77 -5.14
N CYS A 13 -23.81 -6.99 -3.87
CA CYS A 13 -25.17 -7.36 -3.50
C CYS A 13 -25.87 -6.36 -2.59
N GLY A 14 -25.18 -5.30 -2.13
CA GLY A 14 -25.75 -4.29 -1.24
C GLY A 14 -25.94 -4.74 0.21
N HIS A 15 -25.49 -5.93 0.57
CA HIS A 15 -25.59 -6.42 1.96
C HIS A 15 -24.80 -5.49 2.90
N VAL A 16 -25.46 -5.04 3.97
CA VAL A 16 -24.82 -4.18 4.99
C VAL A 16 -24.46 -5.05 6.19
N PHE A 17 -23.23 -4.88 6.66
CA PHE A 17 -22.73 -5.63 7.81
C PHE A 17 -21.70 -4.78 8.56
N GLU A 18 -21.33 -5.22 9.76
CA GLU A 18 -20.27 -4.59 10.53
C GLU A 18 -19.10 -5.55 10.70
N ILE A 19 -17.90 -5.01 10.65
CA ILE A 19 -16.65 -5.75 10.88
C ILE A 19 -15.85 -5.08 11.99
N LYS A 20 -15.05 -5.87 12.68
CA LYS A 20 -14.13 -5.38 13.68
C LYS A 20 -12.73 -5.36 13.09
N ARG A 21 -12.11 -4.19 13.03
CA ARG A 21 -10.76 -4.01 12.47
C ARG A 21 -9.95 -3.01 13.28
N ASP A 22 -8.64 -3.22 13.29
CA ASP A 22 -7.71 -2.21 13.78
C ASP A 22 -7.66 -1.05 12.80
N THR A 23 -7.79 0.17 13.29
CA THR A 23 -7.70 1.38 12.47
C THR A 23 -6.31 2.02 12.55
N VAL A 24 -5.47 1.55 13.46
CA VAL A 24 -4.08 1.99 13.61
C VAL A 24 -3.20 0.76 13.81
N VAL A 25 -2.20 0.61 12.97
CA VAL A 25 -1.20 -0.47 13.07
C VAL A 25 0.20 0.15 13.08
N ILE A 26 1.03 -0.34 14.00
CA ILE A 26 2.45 0.05 14.11
C ILE A 26 3.28 -1.14 13.66
N ALA A 27 4.20 -0.93 12.73
CA ALA A 27 4.96 -1.98 12.03
C ALA A 27 5.65 -2.97 12.98
N GLN A 28 6.26 -2.48 14.05
CA GLN A 28 7.02 -3.31 14.97
C GLN A 28 6.13 -4.11 15.94
N MET A 29 4.85 -3.80 16.01
CA MET A 29 3.90 -4.43 16.92
C MET A 29 3.01 -5.46 16.25
N ASP A 30 2.97 -5.52 14.92
CA ASP A 30 2.09 -6.43 14.19
C ASP A 30 2.74 -6.91 12.89
N SER A 31 3.49 -8.00 13.00
CA SER A 31 4.15 -8.63 11.85
C SER A 31 3.17 -9.29 10.88
N VAL A 32 2.02 -9.76 11.38
CA VAL A 32 0.99 -10.39 10.54
C VAL A 32 0.35 -9.34 9.61
N ALA A 33 0.03 -8.16 10.16
CA ALA A 33 -0.48 -7.05 9.35
C ALA A 33 0.50 -6.68 8.23
N ARG A 34 1.79 -6.61 8.55
CA ARG A 34 2.82 -6.29 7.57
C ARG A 34 2.88 -7.31 6.42
N ILE A 35 2.81 -8.59 6.74
CA ILE A 35 2.80 -9.67 5.73
C ILE A 35 1.56 -9.54 4.84
N ARG A 36 0.39 -9.31 5.42
CA ARG A 36 -0.86 -9.21 4.69
C ARG A 36 -0.96 -7.93 3.86
N LEU A 37 -0.34 -6.85 4.29
CA LEU A 37 -0.21 -5.64 3.48
C LEU A 37 0.68 -5.88 2.27
N ASN A 38 1.75 -6.66 2.45
CA ASN A 38 2.66 -6.97 1.36
C ASN A 38 2.05 -7.88 0.29
N ASP A 39 1.26 -8.88 0.70
CA ASP A 39 0.60 -9.78 -0.26
C ASP A 39 -0.75 -9.26 -0.77
N GLY A 40 -1.23 -8.12 -0.26
CA GLY A 40 -2.47 -7.49 -0.68
C GLY A 40 -3.73 -8.02 -0.02
N SER A 41 -3.62 -8.98 0.89
CA SER A 41 -4.78 -9.62 1.51
C SER A 41 -5.36 -8.85 2.70
N TYR A 42 -4.66 -7.84 3.20
CA TYR A 42 -5.06 -7.15 4.44
C TYR A 42 -6.47 -6.54 4.35
N PHE A 43 -6.81 -5.95 3.21
CA PHE A 43 -8.11 -5.31 3.01
C PHE A 43 -9.12 -6.20 2.29
N MET A 44 -8.75 -7.42 1.92
CA MET A 44 -9.67 -8.31 1.21
C MET A 44 -10.71 -8.89 2.15
N HIS A 45 -11.96 -8.94 1.66
CA HIS A 45 -13.09 -9.49 2.40
C HIS A 45 -14.02 -10.24 1.46
N GLN A 46 -14.57 -11.36 1.95
CA GLN A 46 -15.59 -12.09 1.23
C GLN A 46 -16.96 -11.79 1.84
N CYS A 47 -17.90 -11.34 1.01
CA CYS A 47 -19.27 -11.14 1.44
C CYS A 47 -19.90 -12.48 1.85
N GLN A 48 -20.47 -12.57 3.04
CA GLN A 48 -21.08 -13.80 3.53
C GLN A 48 -22.37 -14.13 2.78
N LYS A 49 -23.04 -13.13 2.22
CA LYS A 49 -24.30 -13.31 1.51
C LYS A 49 -24.09 -13.74 0.06
N CYS A 50 -23.33 -13.00 -0.73
CA CYS A 50 -23.13 -13.29 -2.16
C CYS A 50 -21.82 -13.98 -2.49
N LYS A 51 -20.93 -14.17 -1.52
CA LYS A 51 -19.61 -14.79 -1.64
C LYS A 51 -18.61 -14.06 -2.53
N SER A 52 -18.93 -12.86 -3.01
CA SER A 52 -18.00 -12.05 -3.80
C SER A 52 -16.87 -11.52 -2.94
N MET A 53 -15.66 -11.45 -3.51
CA MET A 53 -14.50 -10.85 -2.87
C MET A 53 -14.42 -9.37 -3.24
N PHE A 54 -14.05 -8.53 -2.28
CA PHE A 54 -13.84 -7.10 -2.53
C PHE A 54 -12.88 -6.51 -1.50
N TYR A 55 -12.34 -5.32 -1.79
CA TYR A 55 -11.53 -4.58 -0.84
C TYR A 55 -12.40 -3.78 0.12
N LEU A 56 -12.12 -3.92 1.41
CA LEU A 56 -12.69 -3.04 2.42
C LEU A 56 -12.03 -1.67 2.32
N TYR A 57 -12.83 -0.62 2.42
CA TYR A 57 -12.34 0.74 2.55
C TYR A 57 -12.79 1.31 3.88
N TYR A 58 -11.84 1.75 4.70
CA TYR A 58 -12.11 2.44 5.97
C TYR A 58 -10.90 3.31 6.32
N PRO A 59 -11.06 4.38 7.11
CA PRO A 59 -9.93 5.19 7.55
C PRO A 59 -8.92 4.33 8.32
N PHE A 60 -7.68 4.30 7.86
CA PHE A 60 -6.65 3.42 8.38
C PHE A 60 -5.30 4.12 8.39
N LEU A 61 -4.54 3.90 9.46
CA LEU A 61 -3.18 4.41 9.62
C LEU A 61 -2.21 3.26 9.82
N TYR A 62 -1.19 3.18 8.99
CA TYR A 62 -0.03 2.32 9.19
C TYR A 62 1.20 3.19 9.46
N ARG A 63 1.85 2.95 10.58
CA ARG A 63 3.02 3.73 11.00
C ARG A 63 4.24 2.84 11.14
N ASP A 64 5.36 3.26 10.54
CA ASP A 64 6.67 2.65 10.74
C ASP A 64 7.63 3.71 11.29
N PRO A 65 7.82 3.81 12.62
CA PRO A 65 8.70 4.81 13.19
C PRO A 65 10.18 4.55 12.94
N LYS A 66 10.59 3.32 12.66
CA LYS A 66 11.97 3.00 12.29
C LYS A 66 12.32 3.53 10.91
N LYS A 67 11.43 3.34 9.95
CA LYS A 67 11.60 3.82 8.57
C LYS A 67 11.04 5.23 8.37
N LYS A 68 10.45 5.81 9.41
CA LYS A 68 9.97 7.19 9.48
C LYS A 68 8.92 7.53 8.44
N PHE A 69 7.92 6.67 8.29
CA PHE A 69 6.78 6.97 7.43
C PHE A 69 5.45 6.58 8.07
N ASN A 70 4.42 7.26 7.62
CA ASN A 70 3.02 7.02 7.97
C ASN A 70 2.20 6.94 6.69
N LEU A 71 1.46 5.85 6.49
CA LEU A 71 0.54 5.70 5.37
C LEU A 71 -0.88 5.85 5.89
N VAL A 72 -1.64 6.76 5.32
CA VAL A 72 -2.99 7.07 5.77
C VAL A 72 -3.98 6.79 4.63
N LEU A 73 -4.89 5.85 4.86
CA LEU A 73 -6.01 5.61 3.96
C LEU A 73 -7.16 6.52 4.41
N THR A 74 -7.50 7.50 3.59
CA THR A 74 -8.48 8.53 3.96
C THR A 74 -9.05 9.21 2.72
N GLU A 75 -10.25 9.75 2.85
CA GLU A 75 -10.84 10.63 1.84
C GLU A 75 -10.44 12.10 2.02
N GLN A 76 -9.84 12.43 3.14
CA GLN A 76 -9.41 13.80 3.44
C GLN A 76 -8.24 14.21 2.55
N LYS A 77 -8.22 15.49 2.15
CA LYS A 77 -7.13 16.04 1.32
C LYS A 77 -5.90 16.39 2.13
N SER A 78 -6.07 16.61 3.43
CA SER A 78 -4.97 16.92 4.34
C SER A 78 -5.32 16.42 5.74
N ILE A 79 -4.29 16.14 6.53
CA ILE A 79 -4.43 15.78 7.94
C ILE A 79 -3.40 16.55 8.74
N ASP A 80 -3.64 16.66 10.05
CA ASP A 80 -2.67 17.24 10.98
C ASP A 80 -1.43 16.34 11.04
N ASN A 81 -0.26 16.96 11.14
CA ASN A 81 1.00 16.24 11.23
C ASN A 81 1.05 15.33 12.46
N LEU A 82 1.38 14.07 12.22
CA LEU A 82 1.59 13.10 13.29
C LEU A 82 2.95 13.27 13.94
N SER A 83 3.97 13.66 13.15
CA SER A 83 5.32 13.97 13.59
C SER A 83 6.03 14.75 12.49
N GLU A 84 6.81 15.75 12.87
CA GLU A 84 7.60 16.55 11.93
C GLU A 84 8.71 15.74 11.27
N ASP A 85 9.22 14.72 11.94
CA ASP A 85 10.34 13.90 11.47
C ASP A 85 9.90 12.74 10.59
N GLU A 86 8.62 12.44 10.52
CA GLU A 86 8.10 11.31 9.77
C GLU A 86 7.36 11.78 8.53
N ARG A 87 7.58 11.07 7.42
CA ARG A 87 6.87 11.34 6.18
C ARG A 87 5.43 10.83 6.28
N VAL A 88 4.49 11.64 5.84
CA VAL A 88 3.07 11.28 5.82
C VAL A 88 2.60 11.18 4.37
N VAL A 89 2.02 10.05 4.02
CA VAL A 89 1.51 9.78 2.67
C VAL A 89 0.01 9.52 2.76
N LEU A 90 -0.77 10.37 2.09
CA LEU A 90 -2.22 10.22 2.02
C LEU A 90 -2.59 9.36 0.82
N CYS A 91 -3.36 8.31 1.05
CA CYS A 91 -3.85 7.40 0.02
C CYS A 91 -5.37 7.44 0.01
N HIS A 92 -5.96 7.61 -1.15
CA HIS A 92 -7.41 7.74 -1.31
C HIS A 92 -8.09 6.46 -1.77
N SER A 93 -7.32 5.42 -2.04
CA SER A 93 -7.83 4.08 -2.37
C SER A 93 -6.95 3.00 -1.77
N VAL A 94 -7.51 1.80 -1.64
CA VAL A 94 -6.77 0.64 -1.16
C VAL A 94 -5.60 0.31 -2.11
N SER A 95 -5.80 0.42 -3.41
CA SER A 95 -4.74 0.18 -4.40
C SER A 95 -3.58 1.14 -4.24
N GLN A 96 -3.85 2.42 -4.02
CA GLN A 96 -2.80 3.42 -3.73
C GLN A 96 -2.07 3.10 -2.43
N PHE A 97 -2.81 2.70 -1.41
CA PHE A 97 -2.23 2.36 -0.11
C PHE A 97 -1.28 1.15 -0.22
N LEU A 98 -1.71 0.09 -0.90
CA LEU A 98 -0.89 -1.11 -1.07
C LEU A 98 0.36 -0.83 -1.91
N LEU A 99 0.25 0.00 -2.93
CA LEU A 99 1.42 0.43 -3.71
C LEU A 99 2.38 1.25 -2.87
N ALA A 100 1.87 2.23 -2.12
CA ALA A 100 2.69 3.04 -1.22
C ALA A 100 3.37 2.17 -0.16
N PHE A 101 2.67 1.19 0.39
CA PHE A 101 3.26 0.27 1.35
C PHE A 101 4.47 -0.46 0.77
N LYS A 102 4.35 -1.02 -0.42
CA LYS A 102 5.47 -1.74 -1.07
C LYS A 102 6.67 -0.83 -1.33
N ILE A 103 6.42 0.41 -1.72
CA ILE A 103 7.48 1.39 -1.98
C ILE A 103 8.19 1.77 -0.69
N TYR A 104 7.44 2.22 0.32
CA TYR A 104 8.03 2.74 1.56
C TYR A 104 8.58 1.66 2.47
N ASP A 105 7.97 0.48 2.51
CA ASP A 105 8.48 -0.62 3.32
C ASP A 105 9.83 -1.13 2.82
N GLN A 106 10.09 -1.03 1.52
CA GLN A 106 11.38 -1.36 0.91
C GLN A 106 12.34 -0.17 0.87
N CYS A 107 11.97 0.96 1.44
CA CYS A 107 12.76 2.21 1.44
C CYS A 107 13.11 2.71 0.05
N LEU A 108 12.19 2.59 -0.90
CA LEU A 108 12.41 3.03 -2.29
C LEU A 108 11.97 4.47 -2.51
N ASP A 109 12.59 5.13 -3.48
CA ASP A 109 12.13 6.44 -3.94
C ASP A 109 10.84 6.28 -4.74
N PRO A 110 9.71 6.83 -4.26
CA PRO A 110 8.44 6.69 -4.95
C PRO A 110 8.44 7.32 -6.33
N LYS A 111 9.21 8.39 -6.56
CA LYS A 111 9.29 9.04 -7.87
C LYS A 111 9.82 8.09 -8.94
N LEU A 112 10.92 7.40 -8.63
CA LEU A 112 11.52 6.47 -9.59
C LEU A 112 10.61 5.28 -9.87
N VAL A 113 10.04 4.68 -8.83
CA VAL A 113 9.14 3.54 -8.99
C VAL A 113 7.91 3.92 -9.82
N LEU A 114 7.30 5.07 -9.53
CA LEU A 114 6.09 5.54 -10.24
C LEU A 114 6.38 5.91 -11.68
N VAL A 115 7.55 6.50 -11.97
CA VAL A 115 7.96 6.81 -13.35
C VAL A 115 8.12 5.51 -14.15
N LYS A 116 8.83 4.53 -13.60
CA LYS A 116 9.03 3.23 -14.27
C LYS A 116 7.72 2.49 -14.46
N LYS A 117 6.84 2.49 -13.47
CA LYS A 117 5.50 1.91 -13.55
C LYS A 117 4.70 2.53 -14.70
N LYS A 118 4.67 3.86 -14.77
CA LYS A 118 3.92 4.59 -15.79
C LYS A 118 4.46 4.33 -17.20
N GLN A 119 5.77 4.30 -17.35
CA GLN A 119 6.41 3.98 -18.63
C GLN A 119 6.05 2.57 -19.09
N LEU A 120 6.06 1.59 -18.18
CA LEU A 120 5.72 0.21 -18.50
C LEU A 120 4.24 0.07 -18.86
N GLU A 121 3.34 0.70 -18.11
CA GLU A 121 1.91 0.71 -18.38
C GLU A 121 1.60 1.31 -19.75
N LYS A 122 2.32 2.36 -20.13
CA LYS A 122 2.16 2.97 -21.46
C LYS A 122 2.56 2.01 -22.59
N ARG A 123 3.62 1.23 -22.40
CA ARG A 123 4.05 0.21 -23.38
C ARG A 123 3.06 -0.93 -23.50
N LEU A 124 2.52 -1.39 -22.35
CA LEU A 124 1.63 -2.54 -22.29
C LEU A 124 0.18 -2.20 -22.66
N GLY A 125 -0.22 -0.93 -22.50
CA GLY A 125 -1.59 -0.51 -22.73
C GLY A 125 -2.58 -0.90 -21.63
N HIS A 126 -2.08 -1.36 -20.48
CA HIS A 126 -2.91 -1.70 -19.32
C HIS A 126 -2.14 -1.48 -18.01
N SER A 127 -2.87 -1.42 -16.90
CA SER A 127 -2.28 -1.27 -15.56
C SER A 127 -1.52 -2.51 -15.13
N ILE A 128 -0.44 -2.30 -14.38
CA ILE A 128 0.38 -3.39 -13.84
C ILE A 128 0.75 -3.04 -12.40
N LYS A 129 0.87 -4.07 -11.56
CA LYS A 129 1.21 -3.87 -10.15
C LYS A 129 2.70 -3.99 -9.91
N PHE A 130 3.24 -3.04 -9.13
CA PHE A 130 4.61 -3.14 -8.64
C PHE A 130 4.69 -4.23 -7.55
N ASP A 131 5.70 -5.08 -7.65
CA ASP A 131 5.91 -6.18 -6.71
C ASP A 131 7.07 -5.89 -5.74
N TYR A 132 8.30 -5.84 -6.25
CA TYR A 132 9.44 -5.59 -5.37
C TYR A 132 10.68 -5.10 -6.14
N TYR A 133 11.66 -4.62 -5.38
CA TYR A 133 12.97 -4.26 -5.89
C TYR A 133 13.94 -5.44 -5.73
N ASP A 134 14.46 -5.92 -6.84
CA ASP A 134 15.48 -6.95 -6.88
C ASP A 134 16.87 -6.29 -6.85
N LYS A 135 17.39 -6.13 -5.65
CA LYS A 135 18.68 -5.48 -5.42
C LYS A 135 19.84 -6.24 -6.06
N LYS A 136 19.76 -7.56 -6.11
CA LYS A 136 20.80 -8.42 -6.67
C LYS A 136 20.97 -8.22 -8.17
N ASN A 137 19.86 -8.09 -8.88
CA ASN A 137 19.84 -7.95 -10.34
C ASN A 137 19.65 -6.50 -10.82
N GLY A 138 19.48 -5.56 -9.88
CA GLY A 138 19.30 -4.14 -10.22
C GLY A 138 18.07 -3.86 -11.05
N CYS A 139 16.93 -4.46 -10.71
CA CYS A 139 15.69 -4.26 -11.42
C CYS A 139 14.48 -4.17 -10.51
N LEU A 140 13.42 -3.54 -11.03
CA LEU A 140 12.11 -3.50 -10.40
C LEU A 140 11.22 -4.54 -11.05
N TRP A 141 10.53 -5.33 -10.24
CA TRP A 141 9.57 -6.31 -10.72
C TRP A 141 8.15 -5.76 -10.66
N PHE A 142 7.49 -5.77 -11.81
CA PHE A 142 6.07 -5.43 -11.96
C PHE A 142 5.34 -6.69 -12.41
N GLU A 143 4.71 -7.38 -11.46
CA GLU A 143 4.18 -8.74 -11.65
C GLU A 143 5.31 -9.67 -12.13
N ASP A 144 5.26 -10.19 -13.35
CA ASP A 144 6.29 -11.07 -13.90
C ASP A 144 7.26 -10.37 -14.87
N ILE A 145 7.21 -9.04 -14.95
CA ILE A 145 8.06 -8.23 -15.82
C ILE A 145 9.13 -7.51 -15.01
N ALA A 146 10.38 -7.69 -15.39
CA ALA A 146 11.52 -6.99 -14.80
C ALA A 146 11.87 -5.74 -15.61
N VAL A 147 11.99 -4.60 -14.92
CA VAL A 147 12.45 -3.35 -15.50
C VAL A 147 13.85 -3.06 -14.97
N SER A 148 14.85 -3.09 -15.84
CA SER A 148 16.24 -2.86 -15.46
C SER A 148 16.47 -1.39 -15.09
N LEU A 149 17.32 -1.17 -14.08
CA LEU A 149 17.74 0.15 -13.65
C LEU A 149 19.18 0.41 -14.08
N THR A 150 19.50 1.66 -14.38
CA THR A 150 20.88 2.08 -14.61
C THR A 150 21.65 2.04 -13.29
N GLU A 151 23.00 2.08 -13.35
CA GLU A 151 23.82 2.15 -12.12
C GLU A 151 23.49 3.39 -11.29
N GLU A 152 23.26 4.53 -11.92
CA GLU A 152 22.87 5.75 -11.24
C GLU A 152 21.50 5.60 -10.57
N GLU A 153 20.52 5.02 -11.28
CA GLU A 153 19.20 4.78 -10.74
C GLU A 153 19.24 3.81 -9.55
N CYS A 154 20.09 2.79 -9.61
CA CYS A 154 20.27 1.87 -8.46
C CYS A 154 20.80 2.57 -7.22
N LYS A 155 21.62 3.60 -7.37
CA LYS A 155 22.14 4.40 -6.25
C LYS A 155 21.09 5.35 -5.68
N GLU A 156 20.22 5.88 -6.54
CA GLU A 156 19.23 6.90 -6.17
C GLU A 156 17.89 6.32 -5.71
N ILE A 157 17.65 5.03 -5.92
CA ILE A 157 16.34 4.43 -5.66
C ILE A 157 16.00 4.30 -4.18
N LEU A 158 17.00 4.25 -3.31
CA LEU A 158 16.79 4.11 -1.88
C LEU A 158 16.63 5.48 -1.21
N ILE A 159 15.61 5.60 -0.38
CA ILE A 159 15.42 6.78 0.47
C ILE A 159 16.25 6.57 1.73
N LEU A 160 17.15 7.46 1.98
CA LEU A 160 17.98 7.44 3.19
C LEU A 160 17.35 8.24 4.33
#